data_da0d670fe35349c0584ec764d152e9e2
#
_entry.id   da0d670fe35349c0584ec764d152e9e2
#
_cell.length_a   1.000
_cell.length_b   1.000
_cell.length_c   1.000
_cell.angle_alpha   90.00
_cell.angle_beta   90.00
_cell.angle_gamma   90.00
#
_symmetry.space_group_name_H-M   'P 1'
#
loop_
_entity.id
_entity.type
_entity.pdbx_description
1 polymer ?
#
loop_
_entity_poly.entity_id
_entity_poly.type
_entity_poly.pdbx_seq_one_letter_code
_entity_poly.pdbx_strand_id
1 'polypeptide(L)'
;IWGPYDGWAKDGTGDTGFTMAHSMTPSLANPYLFIYKGAELPRKNSIKDKDGNAHPGGLNFKVGPQSAGCYTFGSTADAIRGSYDGCLDIAESDYNQKQTVVGGQSHNRYAFFSVPVGVNYIELDIKELTVFFDKR
;
A
#
# COMPACT_ATOMS: atom_id res chain seq x y z
N ILE A 1 5.92 -1.96 -0.53
CA ILE A 1 4.84 -1.28 0.23
C ILE A 1 5.32 0.12 0.57
N TRP A 2 4.48 1.10 0.38
CA TRP A 2 4.84 2.50 0.57
C TRP A 2 3.73 3.27 1.27
N GLY A 3 4.10 4.21 2.14
CA GLY A 3 3.12 5.09 2.76
C GLY A 3 3.49 5.49 4.19
N PRO A 4 2.59 6.20 4.86
CA PRO A 4 2.83 6.65 6.24
C PRO A 4 2.75 5.53 7.28
N TYR A 5 2.37 4.33 6.91
CA TYR A 5 2.28 3.20 7.84
C TYR A 5 3.59 2.98 8.61
N ASP A 6 4.74 3.21 7.99
CA ASP A 6 6.07 3.09 8.60
C ASP A 6 6.75 4.45 8.80
N GLY A 7 5.99 5.54 8.77
CA GLY A 7 6.52 6.89 8.93
C GLY A 7 7.17 7.43 7.67
N TRP A 8 6.78 6.96 6.48
CA TRP A 8 7.39 7.33 5.19
C TRP A 8 8.86 6.93 5.13
N ALA A 9 9.19 5.77 5.68
CA ALA A 9 10.58 5.30 5.72
C ALA A 9 11.17 5.20 4.33
N LYS A 10 12.46 5.56 4.21
CA LYS A 10 13.20 5.57 2.95
C LYS A 10 14.55 4.89 3.14
N ASP A 11 15.05 4.26 2.11
CA ASP A 11 16.40 3.69 2.09
C ASP A 11 17.45 4.72 1.64
N GLY A 12 17.23 5.97 1.93
CA GLY A 12 18.25 7.00 1.91
C GLY A 12 18.57 7.67 0.57
N THR A 13 18.05 7.21 -0.54
CA THR A 13 18.40 7.81 -1.83
C THR A 13 17.17 8.09 -2.69
N GLY A 14 17.03 9.33 -3.07
CA GLY A 14 16.06 9.76 -4.07
C GLY A 14 14.71 10.19 -3.54
N ASP A 15 14.01 10.96 -4.34
CA ASP A 15 12.76 11.63 -3.98
C ASP A 15 11.57 10.68 -3.90
N THR A 16 11.69 9.53 -4.53
CA THR A 16 10.65 8.51 -4.53
C THR A 16 10.91 7.43 -3.50
N GLY A 17 11.89 7.66 -2.62
CA GLY A 17 12.41 6.66 -1.71
C GLY A 17 11.34 5.92 -0.95
N PHE A 18 11.20 4.68 -1.26
CA PHE A 18 10.49 3.72 -0.44
C PHE A 18 11.52 2.76 0.15
N THR A 19 11.22 2.26 1.33
CA THR A 19 12.10 1.32 1.99
C THR A 19 11.95 -0.08 1.40
N MET A 20 13.05 -0.83 1.41
CA MET A 20 13.04 -2.26 1.10
C MET A 20 12.67 -3.12 2.31
N ALA A 21 12.48 -2.52 3.48
CA ALA A 21 12.16 -3.26 4.70
C ALA A 21 10.89 -4.10 4.60
N HIS A 22 9.93 -3.69 3.80
CA HIS A 22 8.67 -4.41 3.58
C HIS A 22 8.48 -4.70 2.09
N SER A 23 9.52 -5.22 1.47
CA SER A 23 9.48 -5.58 0.05
C SER A 23 8.55 -6.77 -0.19
N MET A 24 7.88 -6.73 -1.33
CA MET A 24 7.08 -7.85 -1.79
C MET A 24 7.88 -8.66 -2.80
N THR A 25 7.64 -9.96 -2.82
CA THR A 25 8.34 -10.90 -3.70
C THR A 25 7.40 -11.39 -4.79
N PRO A 26 7.82 -11.37 -6.06
CA PRO A 26 7.02 -11.98 -7.11
C PRO A 26 6.86 -13.48 -6.89
N SER A 27 5.68 -14.01 -7.15
CA SER A 27 5.45 -15.44 -7.15
C SER A 27 6.15 -16.09 -8.33
N LEU A 28 6.79 -17.24 -8.10
CA LEU A 28 7.41 -18.01 -9.19
C LEU A 28 6.38 -18.58 -10.16
N ALA A 29 5.18 -18.87 -9.67
CA ALA A 29 4.11 -19.44 -10.50
C ALA A 29 3.33 -18.37 -11.28
N ASN A 30 3.33 -17.13 -10.81
CA ASN A 30 2.57 -16.03 -11.41
C ASN A 30 3.37 -14.72 -11.29
N PRO A 31 3.98 -14.23 -12.38
CA PRO A 31 4.84 -13.04 -12.33
C PRO A 31 4.09 -11.74 -12.02
N TYR A 32 2.77 -11.74 -12.05
CA TYR A 32 1.95 -10.58 -11.72
C TYR A 32 1.52 -10.54 -10.25
N LEU A 33 1.78 -11.62 -9.52
CA LEU A 33 1.41 -11.76 -8.12
C LEU A 33 2.61 -11.44 -7.23
N PHE A 34 2.45 -10.47 -6.36
CA PHE A 34 3.47 -10.06 -5.40
C PHE A 34 3.00 -10.39 -3.99
N ILE A 35 3.89 -10.94 -3.19
CA ILE A 35 3.57 -11.44 -1.85
C ILE A 35 4.46 -10.75 -0.83
N TYR A 36 3.85 -10.19 0.21
CA TYR A 36 4.52 -9.84 1.45
C TYR A 36 4.18 -10.91 2.49
N LYS A 37 5.22 -11.43 3.12
CA LYS A 37 5.09 -12.35 4.25
C LYS A 37 6.24 -12.06 5.21
N GLY A 38 5.91 -11.60 6.39
CA GLY A 38 6.97 -11.20 7.31
C GLY A 38 6.44 -10.75 8.66
N ALA A 39 7.10 -9.77 9.23
CA ALA A 39 6.67 -9.15 10.47
C ALA A 39 5.37 -8.37 10.28
N GLU A 40 4.62 -8.21 11.37
CA GLU A 40 3.48 -7.32 11.41
C GLU A 40 3.87 -5.92 10.92
N LEU A 41 3.06 -5.35 10.03
CA LEU A 41 3.33 -4.01 9.52
C LEU A 41 3.07 -2.95 10.60
N PRO A 42 3.95 -1.94 10.72
CA PRO A 42 3.72 -0.85 11.66
C PRO A 42 2.57 0.05 11.22
N ARG A 43 2.06 0.85 12.14
CA ARG A 43 0.99 1.82 11.91
C ARG A 43 1.36 3.16 12.54
N LYS A 44 2.49 3.71 12.11
CA LYS A 44 3.10 4.87 12.78
C LYS A 44 2.35 6.17 12.59
N ASN A 45 1.95 6.49 11.38
CA ASN A 45 1.32 7.76 11.06
C ASN A 45 -0.09 7.55 10.51
N SER A 46 -0.92 8.57 10.70
CA SER A 46 -2.28 8.58 10.13
C SER A 46 -2.33 9.43 8.88
N ILE A 47 -3.25 9.06 7.98
CA ILE A 47 -3.67 9.90 6.87
C ILE A 47 -4.93 10.63 7.30
N LYS A 48 -5.03 11.91 7.01
CA LYS A 48 -6.27 12.66 7.16
C LYS A 48 -7.00 12.73 5.83
N ASP A 49 -8.27 12.40 5.84
CA ASP A 49 -9.14 12.57 4.69
C ASP A 49 -9.66 14.02 4.58
N LYS A 50 -10.46 14.29 3.55
CA LYS A 50 -11.02 15.62 3.29
C LYS A 50 -11.93 16.12 4.41
N ASP A 51 -12.50 15.24 5.21
CA ASP A 51 -13.40 15.56 6.32
C ASP A 51 -12.65 15.66 7.66
N GLY A 52 -11.34 15.53 7.63
CA GLY A 52 -10.47 15.63 8.81
C GLY A 52 -10.38 14.35 9.63
N ASN A 53 -10.96 13.25 9.17
CA ASN A 53 -10.88 11.96 9.88
C ASN A 53 -9.50 11.34 9.69
N ALA A 54 -8.93 10.82 10.77
CA ALA A 54 -7.64 10.15 10.75
C ALA A 54 -7.78 8.67 10.45
N HIS A 55 -6.96 8.18 9.52
CA HIS A 55 -6.89 6.78 9.13
C HIS A 55 -5.49 6.24 9.46
N PRO A 56 -5.34 5.44 10.51
CA PRO A 56 -4.02 4.97 10.93
C PRO A 56 -3.39 4.02 9.91
N GLY A 57 -2.09 4.15 9.72
CA GLY A 57 -1.31 3.17 8.99
C GLY A 57 -1.62 3.04 7.51
N GLY A 58 -1.77 4.15 6.81
CA GLY A 58 -2.02 4.13 5.38
C GLY A 58 -0.88 3.53 4.57
N LEU A 59 -1.22 2.71 3.59
CA LEU A 59 -0.26 2.13 2.64
C LEU A 59 -0.82 2.02 1.23
N ASN A 60 0.07 2.04 0.27
CA ASN A 60 -0.18 1.63 -1.11
C ASN A 60 1.05 0.86 -1.63
N PHE A 61 1.04 0.57 -2.92
CA PHE A 61 2.08 -0.27 -3.51
C PHE A 61 2.78 0.45 -4.63
N LYS A 62 4.11 0.34 -4.66
CA LYS A 62 4.91 0.84 -5.77
C LYS A 62 5.66 -0.33 -6.39
N VAL A 63 5.55 -0.45 -7.70
CA VAL A 63 6.17 -1.51 -8.47
C VAL A 63 7.13 -0.88 -9.48
N GLY A 64 8.39 -1.30 -9.42
CA GLY A 64 9.41 -0.80 -10.31
C GLY A 64 10.61 -0.23 -9.55
N PRO A 65 11.48 0.51 -10.25
CA PRO A 65 12.68 1.08 -9.63
C PRO A 65 12.30 2.17 -8.62
N GLN A 66 13.15 2.38 -7.63
CA GLN A 66 12.98 3.43 -6.62
C GLN A 66 13.11 4.86 -7.17
N SER A 67 13.37 4.99 -8.43
CA SER A 67 13.45 6.27 -9.13
C SER A 67 12.10 6.66 -9.72
N ALA A 68 12.03 7.88 -10.26
CA ALA A 68 10.88 8.31 -11.05
C ALA A 68 10.55 7.28 -12.13
N GLY A 69 9.27 6.95 -12.28
CA GLY A 69 8.82 5.96 -13.26
C GLY A 69 8.27 4.66 -12.67
N CYS A 70 8.29 4.51 -11.35
CA CYS A 70 7.58 3.37 -10.74
C CYS A 70 6.07 3.50 -10.93
N TYR A 71 5.40 2.37 -10.99
CA TYR A 71 3.94 2.31 -11.05
C TYR A 71 3.36 2.25 -9.64
N THR A 72 2.25 2.96 -9.43
CA THR A 72 1.58 2.99 -8.13
C THR A 72 0.23 2.28 -8.20
N PHE A 73 -0.07 1.49 -7.18
CA PHE A 73 -1.33 0.77 -7.01
C PHE A 73 -1.89 1.09 -5.64
N GLY A 74 -3.16 1.47 -5.60
CA GLY A 74 -3.80 1.88 -4.35
C GLY A 74 -5.27 1.50 -4.29
N SER A 75 -5.98 2.08 -3.30
CA SER A 75 -7.38 1.79 -3.08
C SER A 75 -8.29 2.53 -4.06
N THR A 76 -9.58 2.20 -4.03
CA THR A 76 -10.62 2.86 -4.81
C THR A 76 -11.12 4.16 -4.19
N ALA A 77 -10.62 4.56 -3.02
CA ALA A 77 -10.96 5.85 -2.44
C ALA A 77 -10.43 6.98 -3.31
N ASP A 78 -11.03 8.15 -3.19
CA ASP A 78 -10.59 9.31 -3.97
C ASP A 78 -9.18 9.73 -3.58
N ALA A 79 -8.27 9.70 -4.54
CA ALA A 79 -6.93 10.21 -4.36
C ALA A 79 -6.95 11.73 -4.51
N ILE A 80 -6.78 12.43 -3.42
CA ILE A 80 -6.85 13.89 -3.39
C ILE A 80 -5.45 14.45 -3.15
N ARG A 81 -5.12 15.48 -3.91
CA ARG A 81 -3.84 16.19 -3.79
C ARG A 81 -3.95 17.32 -2.78
N GLY A 82 -2.87 17.59 -2.09
CA GLY A 82 -2.76 18.72 -1.18
C GLY A 82 -2.69 18.28 0.26
N SER A 83 -3.55 18.83 1.12
CA SER A 83 -3.47 18.62 2.56
C SER A 83 -4.01 17.29 3.05
N TYR A 84 -4.62 16.51 2.19
CA TYR A 84 -5.25 15.24 2.58
C TYR A 84 -5.27 14.24 1.43
N ASP A 85 -5.34 12.97 1.79
CA ASP A 85 -5.38 11.85 0.85
C ASP A 85 -6.59 10.97 1.12
N GLY A 86 -7.09 10.31 0.08
CA GLY A 86 -8.15 9.33 0.23
C GLY A 86 -7.63 8.05 0.90
N CYS A 87 -8.47 7.41 1.68
CA CYS A 87 -8.10 6.18 2.36
C CYS A 87 -9.30 5.24 2.47
N LEU A 88 -9.10 3.99 2.11
CA LEU A 88 -10.09 2.93 2.30
C LEU A 88 -9.71 2.12 3.52
N ASP A 89 -10.57 2.09 4.52
CA ASP A 89 -10.35 1.29 5.72
C ASP A 89 -10.64 -0.18 5.46
N ILE A 90 -9.69 -1.03 5.84
CA ILE A 90 -9.85 -2.48 5.77
C ILE A 90 -10.07 -2.99 7.19
N ALA A 91 -11.22 -3.57 7.45
CA ALA A 91 -11.53 -4.17 8.74
C ALA A 91 -10.96 -5.59 8.84
N GLU A 92 -10.78 -6.09 10.06
CA GLU A 92 -10.34 -7.48 10.26
C GLU A 92 -11.28 -8.50 9.62
N SER A 93 -12.57 -8.17 9.54
CA SER A 93 -13.56 -9.01 8.85
C SER A 93 -13.32 -9.11 7.34
N ASP A 94 -12.54 -8.19 6.77
CA ASP A 94 -12.20 -8.19 5.34
C ASP A 94 -10.91 -8.98 5.05
N TYR A 95 -10.27 -9.50 6.06
CA TYR A 95 -9.05 -10.28 5.87
C TYR A 95 -9.31 -11.51 5.00
N ASN A 96 -8.33 -11.86 4.21
CA ASN A 96 -8.38 -12.99 3.29
C ASN A 96 -9.49 -12.86 2.22
N GLN A 97 -9.96 -11.63 1.99
CA GLN A 97 -10.91 -11.32 0.93
C GLN A 97 -10.27 -10.34 -0.06
N LYS A 98 -10.51 -10.55 -1.33
CA LYS A 98 -9.94 -9.70 -2.37
C LYS A 98 -10.60 -8.33 -2.36
N GLN A 99 -9.76 -7.30 -2.33
CA GLN A 99 -10.14 -5.90 -2.49
C GLN A 99 -9.73 -5.43 -3.88
N THR A 100 -10.49 -4.51 -4.45
CA THR A 100 -10.15 -3.92 -5.75
C THR A 100 -8.99 -2.94 -5.58
N VAL A 101 -8.07 -3.00 -6.53
CA VAL A 101 -6.92 -2.10 -6.63
C VAL A 101 -7.06 -1.26 -7.90
N VAL A 102 -6.72 0.00 -7.81
CA VAL A 102 -6.56 0.89 -8.97
C VAL A 102 -5.10 1.25 -9.13
N GLY A 103 -4.64 1.36 -10.37
CA GLY A 103 -3.27 1.75 -10.57
C GLY A 103 -2.67 1.36 -11.90
N GLY A 104 -1.33 1.30 -11.91
CA GLY A 104 -0.55 0.97 -13.10
C GLY A 104 -0.09 2.20 -13.87
N GLN A 105 -0.21 3.39 -13.30
CA GLN A 105 0.34 4.61 -13.89
C GLN A 105 1.58 5.05 -13.14
N SER A 106 2.53 5.63 -13.88
CA SER A 106 3.68 6.25 -13.27
C SER A 106 3.24 7.44 -12.43
N HIS A 107 3.89 7.62 -11.30
CA HIS A 107 3.64 8.69 -10.35
C HIS A 107 2.26 8.74 -9.70
N ASN A 108 2.18 8.09 -8.59
CA ASN A 108 1.41 8.52 -7.44
C ASN A 108 -0.05 8.88 -7.68
N ARG A 109 -0.74 9.08 -6.67
CA ARG A 109 -2.04 9.65 -6.39
C ARG A 109 -3.15 8.69 -6.41
N TYR A 110 -2.79 7.49 -6.14
CA TYR A 110 -3.77 6.53 -5.75
C TYR A 110 -3.93 6.57 -4.25
N ALA A 111 -5.16 6.47 -3.84
CA ALA A 111 -5.53 6.45 -2.44
C ALA A 111 -4.88 5.29 -1.70
N PHE A 112 -4.83 5.42 -0.40
CA PHE A 112 -4.23 4.44 0.48
C PHE A 112 -5.25 3.42 0.97
N PHE A 113 -4.74 2.33 1.50
CA PHE A 113 -5.49 1.41 2.36
C PHE A 113 -5.06 1.67 3.80
N SER A 114 -6.01 1.77 4.70
CA SER A 114 -5.72 1.72 6.13
C SER A 114 -6.05 0.32 6.63
N VAL A 115 -5.05 -0.36 7.14
CA VAL A 115 -5.20 -1.74 7.59
C VAL A 115 -5.16 -1.82 9.11
N PRO A 116 -5.91 -2.75 9.70
CA PRO A 116 -5.91 -2.90 11.15
C PRO A 116 -4.62 -3.52 11.67
N VAL A 117 -4.48 -3.53 12.98
CA VAL A 117 -3.31 -4.11 13.66
C VAL A 117 -3.17 -5.59 13.33
N GLY A 118 -1.92 -5.99 13.08
CA GLY A 118 -1.59 -7.40 12.94
C GLY A 118 -1.40 -7.89 11.53
N VAL A 119 -1.61 -7.06 10.51
CA VAL A 119 -1.36 -7.48 9.12
C VAL A 119 0.10 -7.85 8.94
N ASN A 120 0.34 -9.06 8.54
CA ASN A 120 1.67 -9.60 8.26
C ASN A 120 1.75 -10.40 6.97
N TYR A 121 0.67 -10.38 6.17
CA TYR A 121 0.59 -11.08 4.90
C TYR A 121 -0.25 -10.26 3.91
N ILE A 122 0.27 -10.07 2.70
CA ILE A 122 -0.42 -9.35 1.63
C ILE A 122 -0.15 -10.05 0.30
N GLU A 123 -1.18 -10.21 -0.51
CA GLU A 123 -1.05 -10.60 -1.91
C GLU A 123 -1.60 -9.50 -2.81
N LEU A 124 -0.77 -9.03 -3.72
CA LEU A 124 -1.14 -8.02 -4.72
C LEU A 124 -1.03 -8.63 -6.11
N ASP A 125 -2.13 -8.69 -6.83
CA ASP A 125 -2.17 -9.11 -8.22
C ASP A 125 -2.33 -7.89 -9.12
N ILE A 126 -1.27 -7.52 -9.82
CA ILE A 126 -1.26 -6.32 -10.66
C ILE A 126 -1.90 -6.53 -12.03
N LYS A 127 -2.18 -7.77 -12.40
CA LYS A 127 -2.93 -8.09 -13.62
C LYS A 127 -4.43 -8.08 -13.37
N GLU A 128 -4.87 -8.77 -12.32
CA GLU A 128 -6.29 -8.82 -11.94
C GLU A 128 -6.72 -7.56 -11.19
N LEU A 129 -5.79 -6.73 -10.74
CA LEU A 129 -6.03 -5.53 -9.95
C LEU A 129 -6.80 -5.84 -8.67
N THR A 130 -6.24 -6.76 -7.91
CA THR A 130 -6.77 -7.17 -6.61
C THR A 130 -5.67 -7.24 -5.57
N VAL A 131 -6.05 -7.05 -4.33
CA VAL A 131 -5.16 -7.25 -3.17
C VAL A 131 -5.95 -7.89 -2.05
N PHE A 132 -5.31 -8.73 -1.26
CA PHE A 132 -5.88 -9.08 0.02
C PHE A 132 -4.84 -9.00 1.13
N PHE A 133 -5.34 -8.69 2.31
CA PHE A 133 -4.59 -8.54 3.53
C PHE A 133 -4.95 -9.68 4.48
N ASP A 134 -3.99 -10.13 5.24
CA ASP A 134 -4.22 -11.21 6.17
C ASP A 134 -3.31 -11.13 7.40
N LYS A 135 -3.69 -11.85 8.42
CA LYS A 135 -2.96 -12.04 9.67
C LYS A 135 -2.72 -13.53 9.83
N ARG A 136 -1.52 -13.97 9.63
CA ARG A 136 -1.13 -15.38 9.62
C ARG A 136 -0.08 -15.72 10.66
#